data_9ade07a906f3e3f7a32e88e1e6d48ac4
#
_entry.id   9ade07a906f3e3f7a32e88e1e6d48ac4
#
_cell.length_a   1.000
_cell.length_b   1.000
_cell.length_c   1.000
_cell.angle_alpha   90.00
_cell.angle_beta   90.00
_cell.angle_gamma   90.00
#
_symmetry.space_group_name_H-M   'P 1'
#
loop_
_entity.id
_entity.type
_entity.pdbx_description
1 polymer ?
#
loop_
_entity_poly.entity_id
_entity_poly.type
_entity_poly.pdbx_seq_one_letter_code
_entity_poly.pdbx_strand_id
1 'polypeptide(L)'
;MSVLVILEMDGEPDALLAASAELEARRPTSAITARVIAPTEGGVVVCTVWESAAARDAYQSEPEHQEALQASGLMTAVTDMRSRVFENAELLLR
;
A
#
# COMPACT_ATOMS: atom_id res chain seq x y z
N MET A 1 9.83 7.86 13.92
CA MET A 1 10.06 6.39 13.84
C MET A 1 9.33 5.84 12.65
N SER A 2 10.02 5.09 11.83
CA SER A 2 9.42 4.47 10.65
C SER A 2 8.44 3.36 11.00
N VAL A 3 7.44 3.18 10.15
CA VAL A 3 6.43 2.13 10.30
C VAL A 3 6.45 1.26 9.06
N LEU A 4 6.56 -0.04 9.24
CA LEU A 4 6.47 -1.01 8.17
C LEU A 4 5.05 -1.58 8.14
N VAL A 5 4.42 -1.56 6.98
CA VAL A 5 3.13 -2.20 6.75
C VAL A 5 3.31 -3.29 5.70
N ILE A 6 2.91 -4.51 6.06
CA ILE A 6 2.88 -5.63 5.12
C ILE A 6 1.41 -5.90 4.82
N LEU A 7 1.04 -5.77 3.56
CA LEU A 7 -0.33 -5.94 3.09
C LEU A 7 -0.37 -7.09 2.09
N GLU A 8 -1.18 -8.11 2.39
CA GLU A 8 -1.44 -9.21 1.46
C GLU A 8 -2.84 -9.04 0.90
N MET A 9 -2.94 -9.05 -0.41
CA MET A 9 -4.22 -8.94 -1.11
C MET A 9 -4.44 -10.15 -2.00
N ASP A 10 -5.61 -10.76 -1.88
CA ASP A 10 -6.03 -11.86 -2.74
C ASP A 10 -6.82 -11.30 -3.92
N GLY A 11 -6.61 -11.88 -5.08
CA GLY A 11 -7.25 -11.47 -6.32
C GLY A 11 -6.37 -11.84 -7.51
N GLU A 12 -6.77 -11.42 -8.71
CA GLU A 12 -5.97 -11.66 -9.92
C GLU A 12 -4.71 -10.78 -9.86
N PRO A 13 -3.49 -11.39 -9.87
CA PRO A 13 -2.26 -10.63 -9.63
C PRO A 13 -2.03 -9.46 -10.59
N ASP A 14 -2.24 -9.65 -11.88
CA ASP A 14 -2.01 -8.57 -12.85
C ASP A 14 -2.96 -7.39 -12.63
N ALA A 15 -4.22 -7.68 -12.31
CA ALA A 15 -5.21 -6.65 -12.01
C ALA A 15 -4.85 -5.89 -10.73
N LEU A 16 -4.37 -6.60 -9.70
CA LEU A 16 -3.95 -5.99 -8.45
C LEU A 16 -2.70 -5.13 -8.64
N LEU A 17 -1.73 -5.59 -9.42
CA LEU A 17 -0.53 -4.81 -9.72
C LEU A 17 -0.88 -3.52 -10.48
N ALA A 18 -1.74 -3.63 -11.49
CA ALA A 18 -2.17 -2.47 -12.27
C ALA A 18 -2.94 -1.46 -11.41
N ALA A 19 -3.86 -1.95 -10.57
CA ALA A 19 -4.65 -1.08 -9.69
C ALA A 19 -3.78 -0.40 -8.64
N SER A 20 -2.79 -1.11 -8.08
CA SER A 20 -1.85 -0.55 -7.11
C SER A 20 -0.98 0.54 -7.73
N ALA A 21 -0.51 0.33 -8.96
CA ALA A 21 0.26 1.35 -9.68
C ALA A 21 -0.58 2.59 -9.97
N GLU A 22 -1.83 2.41 -10.35
CA GLU A 22 -2.76 3.50 -10.60
C GLU A 22 -3.05 4.31 -9.33
N LEU A 23 -3.25 3.63 -8.20
CA LEU A 23 -3.46 4.29 -6.92
C LEU A 23 -2.25 5.15 -6.54
N GLU A 24 -1.05 4.60 -6.68
CA GLU A 24 0.18 5.32 -6.37
C GLU A 24 0.36 6.54 -7.28
N ALA A 25 0.05 6.41 -8.57
CA ALA A 25 0.14 7.52 -9.51
C ALA A 25 -0.86 8.64 -9.19
N ARG A 26 -2.03 8.29 -8.67
CA ARG A 26 -3.05 9.27 -8.29
C ARG A 26 -2.72 10.01 -7.00
N ARG A 27 -2.00 9.37 -6.10
CA ARG A 27 -1.69 9.93 -4.78
C ARG A 27 -0.24 9.72 -4.38
N PRO A 28 0.71 10.32 -5.11
CA PRO A 28 2.12 10.24 -4.69
C PRO A 28 2.31 10.96 -3.34
N THR A 29 3.19 10.42 -2.51
CA THR A 29 3.53 11.03 -1.23
C THR A 29 4.98 10.75 -0.86
N SER A 30 5.66 11.77 -0.32
CA SER A 30 7.01 11.64 0.21
C SER A 30 7.03 10.96 1.58
N ALA A 31 5.89 10.76 2.21
CA ALA A 31 5.79 10.07 3.50
C ALA A 31 6.09 8.56 3.39
N ILE A 32 5.99 8.00 2.19
CA ILE A 32 6.43 6.63 1.92
C ILE A 32 7.91 6.68 1.53
N THR A 33 8.76 6.07 2.35
CA THR A 33 10.21 6.08 2.15
C THR A 33 10.70 4.87 1.36
N ALA A 34 9.94 3.79 1.36
CA ALA A 34 10.24 2.61 0.55
C ALA A 34 8.96 1.82 0.32
N ARG A 35 8.89 1.17 -0.84
CA ARG A 35 7.75 0.33 -1.19
C ARG A 35 8.21 -0.81 -2.08
N VAL A 36 7.77 -2.01 -1.75
CA VAL A 36 7.99 -3.21 -2.57
C VAL A 36 6.65 -3.85 -2.81
N ILE A 37 6.38 -4.21 -4.06
CA ILE A 37 5.19 -4.96 -4.42
C ILE A 37 5.61 -6.16 -5.26
N ALA A 38 5.05 -7.32 -4.96
CA ALA A 38 5.37 -8.55 -5.66
C ALA A 38 4.13 -9.41 -5.85
N PRO A 39 4.01 -10.08 -7.00
CA PRO A 39 2.93 -11.04 -7.19
C PRO A 39 3.14 -12.27 -6.31
N THR A 40 2.04 -12.85 -5.85
CA THR A 40 2.01 -14.13 -5.15
C THR A 40 1.15 -15.09 -5.93
N GLU A 41 1.04 -16.33 -5.47
CA GLU A 41 0.25 -17.34 -6.18
C GLU A 41 -1.23 -16.94 -6.34
N GLY A 42 -1.81 -16.32 -5.33
CA GLY A 42 -3.23 -15.93 -5.36
C GLY A 42 -3.49 -14.45 -5.24
N GLY A 43 -2.49 -13.60 -5.48
CA GLY A 43 -2.66 -12.16 -5.34
C GLY A 43 -1.35 -11.40 -5.39
N VAL A 44 -1.18 -10.45 -4.46
CA VAL A 44 0.05 -9.66 -4.32
C VAL A 44 0.37 -9.42 -2.85
N VAL A 45 1.64 -9.17 -2.57
CA VAL A 45 2.11 -8.65 -1.28
C VAL A 45 2.70 -7.27 -1.51
N VAL A 46 2.35 -6.33 -0.63
CA VAL A 46 2.87 -4.97 -0.66
C VAL A 46 3.53 -4.67 0.69
N CYS A 47 4.79 -4.29 0.64
CA CYS A 47 5.53 -3.86 1.83
C CYS A 47 5.80 -2.37 1.69
N THR A 48 5.31 -1.56 2.62
CA THR A 48 5.44 -0.11 2.58
C THR A 48 6.08 0.37 3.87
N VAL A 49 7.11 1.20 3.75
CA VAL A 49 7.73 1.86 4.89
C VAL A 49 7.30 3.31 4.88
N TRP A 50 6.63 3.74 5.96
CA TRP A 50 6.19 5.11 6.17
C TRP A 50 7.16 5.83 7.10
N GLU A 51 7.34 7.14 6.90
CA GLU A 51 8.22 7.92 7.77
C GLU A 51 7.73 7.95 9.23
N SER A 52 6.41 7.85 9.45
CA SER A 52 5.83 7.81 10.80
C SER A 52 4.40 7.28 10.74
N ALA A 53 3.90 6.83 11.88
CA ALA A 53 2.49 6.43 12.02
C ALA A 53 1.55 7.62 11.79
N ALA A 54 1.92 8.81 12.27
CA ALA A 54 1.11 10.01 12.08
C ALA A 54 0.98 10.38 10.60
N ALA A 55 2.06 10.28 9.82
CA ALA A 55 2.02 10.57 8.40
C ALA A 55 1.13 9.57 7.64
N ARG A 56 1.19 8.31 8.01
CA ARG A 56 0.31 7.26 7.44
C ARG A 56 -1.15 7.54 7.76
N ASP A 57 -1.46 7.84 9.01
CA ASP A 57 -2.82 8.10 9.45
C ASP A 57 -3.39 9.35 8.75
N ALA A 58 -2.60 10.40 8.62
CA ALA A 58 -3.00 11.61 7.91
C ALA A 58 -3.32 11.32 6.45
N TYR A 59 -2.46 10.54 5.77
CA TYR A 59 -2.66 10.17 4.37
C TYR A 59 -3.95 9.36 4.18
N GLN A 60 -4.18 8.37 5.04
CA GLN A 60 -5.32 7.46 4.91
C GLN A 60 -6.65 8.09 5.31
N SER A 61 -6.63 9.13 6.14
CA SER A 61 -7.86 9.80 6.57
C SER A 61 -8.32 10.91 5.64
N GLU A 62 -7.54 11.27 4.63
CA GLU A 62 -7.96 12.27 3.63
C GLU A 62 -9.06 11.71 2.72
N PRO A 63 -10.11 12.51 2.40
CA PRO A 63 -11.18 12.05 1.51
C PRO A 63 -10.67 11.58 0.15
N GLU A 64 -9.61 12.20 -0.35
CA GLU A 64 -8.97 11.86 -1.63
C GLU A 64 -8.49 10.41 -1.66
N HIS A 65 -8.20 9.82 -0.48
CA HIS A 65 -7.77 8.43 -0.41
C HIS A 65 -8.89 7.48 -0.84
N GLN A 66 -10.10 7.70 -0.36
CA GLN A 66 -11.26 6.90 -0.76
C GLN A 66 -11.58 7.07 -2.25
N GLU A 67 -11.49 8.29 -2.75
CA GLU A 67 -11.70 8.55 -4.17
C GLU A 67 -10.68 7.82 -5.03
N ALA A 68 -9.41 7.85 -4.64
CA ALA A 68 -8.33 7.17 -5.35
C ALA A 68 -8.48 5.65 -5.31
N LEU A 69 -8.88 5.09 -4.16
CA LEU A 69 -9.14 3.65 -4.04
C LEU A 69 -10.23 3.20 -5.01
N GLN A 70 -11.31 3.96 -5.11
CA GLN A 70 -12.40 3.62 -6.03
C GLN A 70 -11.98 3.80 -7.49
N ALA A 71 -11.33 4.91 -7.81
CA ALA A 71 -10.93 5.22 -9.17
C ALA A 71 -9.86 4.28 -9.72
N SER A 72 -8.99 3.75 -8.87
CA SER A 72 -7.94 2.81 -9.28
C SER A 72 -8.46 1.41 -9.62
N GLY A 73 -9.67 1.08 -9.17
CA GLY A 73 -10.23 -0.26 -9.33
C GLY A 73 -9.73 -1.26 -8.30
N LEU A 74 -8.92 -0.83 -7.34
CA LEU A 74 -8.32 -1.73 -6.35
C LEU A 74 -9.38 -2.44 -5.51
N MET A 75 -10.40 -1.71 -5.05
CA MET A 75 -11.46 -2.29 -4.23
C MET A 75 -12.29 -3.33 -4.96
N THR A 76 -12.39 -3.22 -6.29
CA THR A 76 -13.06 -4.21 -7.12
C THR A 76 -12.20 -5.44 -7.34
N ALA A 77 -10.88 -5.25 -7.49
CA ALA A 77 -9.94 -6.33 -7.78
C ALA A 77 -9.63 -7.20 -6.55
N VAL A 78 -9.69 -6.61 -5.34
CA VAL A 78 -9.36 -7.31 -4.09
C VAL A 78 -10.54 -8.16 -3.65
N THR A 79 -10.30 -9.46 -3.40
CA THR A 79 -11.31 -10.37 -2.84
C THR A 79 -11.15 -10.56 -1.33
N ASP A 80 -9.93 -10.44 -0.83
CA ASP A 80 -9.61 -10.49 0.60
C ASP A 80 -8.32 -9.73 0.86
N MET A 81 -8.16 -9.23 2.07
CA MET A 81 -7.02 -8.39 2.42
C MET A 81 -6.62 -8.63 3.88
N ARG A 82 -5.31 -8.76 4.12
CA ARG A 82 -4.74 -8.92 5.44
C ARG A 82 -3.57 -7.95 5.58
N SER A 83 -3.50 -7.27 6.72
CA SER A 83 -2.41 -6.33 6.96
C SER A 83 -1.73 -6.59 8.30
N ARG A 84 -0.44 -6.30 8.35
CA ARG A 84 0.36 -6.33 9.58
C ARG A 84 1.14 -5.02 9.65
N VAL A 85 1.16 -4.41 10.83
CA VAL A 85 1.81 -3.12 11.07
C VAL A 85 2.91 -3.33 12.11
N PHE A 86 4.10 -2.88 11.80
CA PHE A 86 5.26 -2.96 12.68
C PHE A 86 5.79 -1.56 12.92
N GLU A 87 5.75 -1.12 14.18
CA GLU A 87 6.31 0.17 14.57
C GLU A 87 7.80 0.05 14.80
N ASN A 88 8.48 1.20 14.85
CA ASN A 88 9.93 1.27 15.09
C ASN A 88 10.76 0.49 14.08
N ALA A 89 10.34 0.50 12.83
CA ALA A 89 11.06 -0.16 11.76
C ALA A 89 12.33 0.63 11.40
N GLU A 90 13.38 -0.09 11.05
CA GLU A 90 14.61 0.50 10.53
C GLU A 90 14.74 0.18 9.05
N LEU A 91 15.04 1.19 8.24
CA LEU A 91 15.29 1.02 6.83
C LEU A 91 16.78 1.15 6.56
N LEU A 92 17.38 0.07 6.06
CA LEU A 92 18.79 0.04 5.67
C LEU A 92 18.87 -0.06 4.15
N LEU A 93 19.49 0.93 3.54
CA LEU A 93 19.73 0.94 2.09
C LEU A 93 21.15 0.50 1.80
N ARG A 94 21.29 -0.38 0.83
CA ARG A 94 22.59 -0.94 0.46
C ARG A 94 22.96 -0.60 -0.97
#